data_4697d52d8f4a0ad88ac35dcc38cc11a3
#
_entry.id   4697d52d8f4a0ad88ac35dcc38cc11a3
#
_cell.length_a   1.000
_cell.length_b   1.000
_cell.length_c   1.000
_cell.angle_alpha   90.00
_cell.angle_beta   90.00
_cell.angle_gamma   90.00
#
_symmetry.space_group_name_H-M   'P 1'
#
loop_
_entity.id
_entity.type
_entity.pdbx_description
1 polymer ?
#
loop_
_entity_poly.entity_id
_entity_poly.type
_entity_poly.pdbx_seq_one_letter_code
_entity_poly.pdbx_strand_id
1 'polypeptide(L)'
;MKSQAVVWITGLPSSGKSAFAQRLRSRLINMGKPCAVLDGDDVRDALVARPGYSPEDRDSFYETLARLAALLARQGIVAIVAATSHRAVYRDRARELAPQLIEVYIQTPLQECMQRDSKGLYARARSGTAPELPGIAEDYEAPLNPDIVASGGFDDRAVEGVLAVLPSNGQAA
;
A
#
# COMPACT_ATOMS: atom_id res chain seq x y z
N MET A 1 11.46 -16.54 -15.50
CA MET A 1 11.78 -15.32 -14.73
C MET A 1 11.58 -15.65 -13.25
N LYS A 2 12.49 -15.18 -12.36
CA LYS A 2 12.29 -15.37 -10.90
C LYS A 2 11.19 -14.44 -10.40
N SER A 3 10.35 -14.93 -9.50
CA SER A 3 9.33 -14.10 -8.85
C SER A 3 9.98 -12.95 -8.07
N GLN A 4 9.28 -11.81 -8.01
CA GLN A 4 9.67 -10.63 -7.25
C GLN A 4 8.78 -10.48 -6.01
N ALA A 5 9.07 -9.48 -5.17
CA ALA A 5 8.28 -9.19 -3.99
C ALA A 5 7.06 -8.31 -4.29
N VAL A 6 6.07 -8.42 -3.43
CA VAL A 6 5.03 -7.42 -3.23
C VAL A 6 5.48 -6.49 -2.09
N VAL A 7 5.56 -5.20 -2.34
CA VAL A 7 5.76 -4.17 -1.31
C VAL A 7 4.40 -3.58 -0.95
N TRP A 8 3.89 -3.94 0.21
CA TRP A 8 2.55 -3.53 0.66
C TRP A 8 2.66 -2.36 1.64
N ILE A 9 2.30 -1.16 1.15
CA ILE A 9 2.39 0.10 1.91
C ILE A 9 1.02 0.38 2.52
N THR A 10 0.95 0.37 3.84
CA THR A 10 -0.25 0.65 4.64
C THR A 10 -0.07 1.88 5.53
N GLY A 11 -1.16 2.46 5.98
CA GLY A 11 -1.19 3.64 6.83
C GLY A 11 -2.52 4.39 6.68
N LEU A 12 -2.78 5.35 7.56
CA LEU A 12 -3.98 6.17 7.56
C LEU A 12 -4.20 6.90 6.22
N PRO A 13 -5.43 7.30 5.86
CA PRO A 13 -5.67 8.25 4.79
C PRO A 13 -4.78 9.50 4.96
N SER A 14 -4.26 10.04 3.87
CA SER A 14 -3.33 11.20 3.85
C SER A 14 -2.00 11.01 4.59
N SER A 15 -1.62 9.77 4.96
CA SER A 15 -0.33 9.51 5.64
C SER A 15 0.91 9.65 4.74
N GLY A 16 0.73 9.64 3.39
CA GLY A 16 1.82 9.75 2.43
C GLY A 16 2.15 8.45 1.68
N LYS A 17 1.28 7.45 1.73
CA LYS A 17 1.48 6.15 1.04
C LYS A 17 1.81 6.29 -0.44
N SER A 18 1.01 7.07 -1.19
CA SER A 18 1.21 7.28 -2.63
C SER A 18 2.54 7.99 -2.93
N ALA A 19 2.90 8.98 -2.11
CA ALA A 19 4.19 9.66 -2.25
C ALA A 19 5.37 8.69 -2.03
N PHE A 20 5.30 7.85 -0.99
CA PHE A 20 6.30 6.82 -0.72
C PHE A 20 6.40 5.82 -1.87
N ALA A 21 5.24 5.35 -2.38
CA ALA A 21 5.19 4.42 -3.52
C ALA A 21 5.87 4.99 -4.77
N GLN A 22 5.63 6.26 -5.09
CA GLN A 22 6.25 6.91 -6.24
C GLN A 22 7.76 7.11 -6.07
N ARG A 23 8.23 7.42 -4.86
CA ARG A 23 9.67 7.50 -4.57
C ARG A 23 10.34 6.14 -4.73
N LEU A 24 9.77 5.09 -4.15
CA LEU A 24 10.27 3.72 -4.30
C LEU A 24 10.29 3.30 -5.78
N ARG A 25 9.20 3.58 -6.52
CA ARG A 25 9.13 3.33 -7.95
C ARG A 25 10.28 4.01 -8.71
N SER A 26 10.52 5.29 -8.45
CA SER A 26 11.60 6.03 -9.10
C SER A 26 12.98 5.41 -8.83
N ARG A 27 13.24 4.97 -7.61
CA ARG A 27 14.49 4.28 -7.26
C ARG A 27 14.63 2.95 -7.99
N LEU A 28 13.57 2.14 -8.05
CA LEU A 28 13.58 0.86 -8.76
C LEU A 28 13.81 1.03 -10.25
N ILE A 29 13.17 2.01 -10.89
CA ILE A 29 13.39 2.34 -12.32
C ILE A 29 14.86 2.70 -12.55
N ASN A 30 15.44 3.56 -11.71
CA ASN A 30 16.85 3.95 -11.83
C ASN A 30 17.81 2.76 -11.66
N MET A 31 17.39 1.72 -10.95
CA MET A 31 18.13 0.46 -10.79
C MET A 31 17.83 -0.56 -11.91
N GLY A 32 17.03 -0.20 -12.93
CA GLY A 32 16.62 -1.10 -14.00
C GLY A 32 15.71 -2.25 -13.54
N LYS A 33 15.07 -2.13 -12.37
CA LYS A 33 14.15 -3.16 -11.85
C LYS A 33 12.71 -2.93 -12.34
N PRO A 34 12.09 -3.90 -13.02
CA PRO A 34 10.68 -3.81 -13.42
C PRO A 34 9.78 -3.65 -12.18
N CYS A 35 8.94 -2.63 -12.17
CA CYS A 35 8.02 -2.39 -11.08
C CYS A 35 6.70 -1.77 -11.56
N ALA A 36 5.62 -2.00 -10.81
CA ALA A 36 4.31 -1.41 -11.04
C ALA A 36 3.73 -0.90 -9.72
N VAL A 37 3.07 0.25 -9.74
CA VAL A 37 2.34 0.79 -8.59
C VAL A 37 0.87 0.46 -8.74
N LEU A 38 0.29 -0.10 -7.70
CA LEU A 38 -1.12 -0.35 -7.50
C LEU A 38 -1.59 0.58 -6.37
N ASP A 39 -1.89 1.83 -6.69
CA ASP A 39 -2.53 2.75 -5.75
C ASP A 39 -4.01 2.34 -5.60
N GLY A 40 -4.50 2.26 -4.37
CA GLY A 40 -5.85 1.77 -4.10
C GLY A 40 -6.95 2.59 -4.77
N ASP A 41 -6.77 3.91 -4.90
CA ASP A 41 -7.75 4.76 -5.57
C ASP A 41 -7.69 4.56 -7.10
N ASP A 42 -6.50 4.52 -7.67
CA ASP A 42 -6.33 4.30 -9.11
C ASP A 42 -6.86 2.92 -9.54
N VAL A 43 -6.63 1.89 -8.72
CA VAL A 43 -7.15 0.55 -9.00
C VAL A 43 -8.69 0.53 -8.91
N ARG A 44 -9.30 1.22 -7.91
CA ARG A 44 -10.77 1.34 -7.83
C ARG A 44 -11.35 2.00 -9.08
N ASP A 45 -10.70 3.04 -9.57
CA ASP A 45 -11.16 3.78 -10.74
C ASP A 45 -10.96 2.99 -12.05
N ALA A 46 -9.99 2.09 -12.09
CA ALA A 46 -9.73 1.22 -13.25
C ALA A 46 -10.69 0.02 -13.35
N LEU A 47 -11.36 -0.36 -12.25
CA LEU A 47 -12.31 -1.47 -12.28
C LEU A 47 -13.64 -1.06 -12.91
N VAL A 48 -14.15 -1.91 -13.83
CA VAL A 48 -15.42 -1.65 -14.56
C VAL A 48 -16.59 -1.44 -13.57
N ALA A 49 -16.69 -2.31 -12.56
CA ALA A 49 -17.60 -2.12 -11.45
C ALA A 49 -16.78 -1.49 -10.30
N ARG A 50 -16.83 -0.17 -10.19
CA ARG A 50 -16.11 0.54 -9.12
C ARG A 50 -16.66 0.09 -7.76
N PRO A 51 -15.87 -0.57 -6.90
CA PRO A 51 -16.35 -1.04 -5.61
C PRO A 51 -16.62 0.15 -4.67
N GLY A 52 -17.65 0.02 -3.86
CA GLY A 52 -17.97 0.96 -2.78
C GLY A 52 -17.02 0.84 -1.59
N TYR A 53 -17.55 1.24 -0.41
CA TYR A 53 -16.82 1.23 0.86
C TYR A 53 -17.55 0.42 1.94
N SER A 54 -18.59 -0.35 1.58
CA SER A 54 -19.18 -1.31 2.51
C SER A 54 -18.14 -2.35 2.95
N PRO A 55 -18.32 -3.03 4.07
CA PRO A 55 -17.42 -4.10 4.49
C PRO A 55 -17.18 -5.15 3.38
N GLU A 56 -18.25 -5.57 2.70
CA GLU A 56 -18.21 -6.56 1.61
C GLU A 56 -17.44 -6.04 0.39
N ASP A 57 -17.67 -4.77 0.01
CA ASP A 57 -16.94 -4.12 -1.07
C ASP A 57 -15.45 -4.02 -0.76
N ARG A 58 -15.11 -3.69 0.49
CA ARG A 58 -13.70 -3.61 0.93
C ARG A 58 -13.04 -4.97 0.94
N ASP A 59 -13.72 -6.01 1.45
CA ASP A 59 -13.20 -7.37 1.46
C ASP A 59 -12.89 -7.85 0.04
N SER A 60 -13.84 -7.68 -0.89
CA SER A 60 -13.67 -7.98 -2.31
C SER A 60 -12.56 -7.17 -2.97
N PHE A 61 -12.49 -5.89 -2.66
CA PHE A 61 -11.48 -4.99 -3.24
C PHE A 61 -10.06 -5.35 -2.78
N TYR A 62 -9.85 -5.57 -1.49
CA TYR A 62 -8.52 -5.93 -0.98
C TYR A 62 -8.07 -7.32 -1.42
N GLU A 63 -9.00 -8.27 -1.56
CA GLU A 63 -8.70 -9.58 -2.17
C GLU A 63 -8.26 -9.40 -3.64
N THR A 64 -8.95 -8.58 -4.42
CA THR A 64 -8.61 -8.28 -5.81
C THR A 64 -7.22 -7.63 -5.90
N LEU A 65 -6.95 -6.65 -5.04
CA LEU A 65 -5.68 -5.94 -5.00
C LEU A 65 -4.51 -6.88 -4.66
N ALA A 66 -4.70 -7.76 -3.69
CA ALA A 66 -3.71 -8.76 -3.29
C ALA A 66 -3.42 -9.76 -4.42
N ARG A 67 -4.45 -10.23 -5.13
CA ARG A 67 -4.30 -11.14 -6.28
C ARG A 67 -3.57 -10.48 -7.44
N LEU A 68 -3.89 -9.24 -7.78
CA LEU A 68 -3.19 -8.48 -8.82
C LEU A 68 -1.72 -8.28 -8.47
N ALA A 69 -1.42 -7.87 -7.25
CA ALA A 69 -0.05 -7.70 -6.79
C ALA A 69 0.75 -9.02 -6.86
N ALA A 70 0.17 -10.12 -6.38
CA ALA A 70 0.79 -11.44 -6.45
C ALA A 70 0.99 -11.92 -7.89
N LEU A 71 0.06 -11.61 -8.81
CA LEU A 71 0.19 -11.94 -10.23
C LEU A 71 1.40 -11.23 -10.85
N LEU A 72 1.54 -9.92 -10.62
CA LEU A 72 2.68 -9.13 -11.11
C LEU A 72 4.01 -9.65 -10.54
N ALA A 73 4.03 -9.94 -9.23
CA ALA A 73 5.24 -10.44 -8.57
C ALA A 73 5.68 -11.80 -9.14
N ARG A 74 4.75 -12.71 -9.43
CA ARG A 74 5.07 -13.98 -10.11
C ARG A 74 5.62 -13.81 -11.53
N GLN A 75 5.30 -12.70 -12.19
CA GLN A 75 5.82 -12.36 -13.53
C GLN A 75 7.18 -11.62 -13.48
N GLY A 76 7.79 -11.50 -12.32
CA GLY A 76 9.10 -10.85 -12.18
C GLY A 76 9.03 -9.32 -12.05
N ILE A 77 7.86 -8.76 -11.73
CA ILE A 77 7.62 -7.33 -11.54
C ILE A 77 7.49 -7.04 -10.05
N VAL A 78 8.23 -6.09 -9.50
CA VAL A 78 8.02 -5.62 -8.12
C VAL A 78 6.67 -4.90 -8.07
N ALA A 79 5.71 -5.49 -7.37
CA ALA A 79 4.39 -4.87 -7.20
C ALA A 79 4.39 -3.99 -5.96
N ILE A 80 4.20 -2.68 -6.14
CA ILE A 80 4.13 -1.68 -5.07
C ILE A 80 2.66 -1.35 -4.83
N VAL A 81 2.11 -1.80 -3.72
CA VAL A 81 0.73 -1.52 -3.33
C VAL A 81 0.70 -0.36 -2.36
N ALA A 82 -0.10 0.68 -2.64
CA ALA A 82 -0.35 1.80 -1.75
C ALA A 82 -1.83 1.84 -1.38
N ALA A 83 -2.21 1.31 -0.22
CA ALA A 83 -3.60 1.20 0.20
C ALA A 83 -3.73 1.31 1.72
N THR A 84 -4.84 1.87 2.21
CA THR A 84 -5.06 2.01 3.66
C THR A 84 -5.05 0.67 4.36
N SER A 85 -5.73 -0.35 3.80
CA SER A 85 -5.81 -1.73 4.33
C SER A 85 -5.90 -1.75 5.86
N HIS A 86 -6.92 -1.06 6.38
CA HIS A 86 -7.08 -0.74 7.80
C HIS A 86 -7.26 -1.97 8.71
N ARG A 87 -7.70 -3.11 8.17
CA ARG A 87 -7.81 -4.38 8.90
C ARG A 87 -6.59 -5.26 8.64
N ALA A 88 -6.09 -5.92 9.68
CA ALA A 88 -4.96 -6.83 9.58
C ALA A 88 -5.21 -7.95 8.57
N VAL A 89 -6.43 -8.49 8.54
CA VAL A 89 -6.83 -9.59 7.64
C VAL A 89 -6.55 -9.30 6.16
N TYR A 90 -6.62 -8.05 5.72
CA TYR A 90 -6.32 -7.70 4.32
C TYR A 90 -4.82 -7.87 4.00
N ARG A 91 -3.97 -7.50 4.95
CA ARG A 91 -2.50 -7.62 4.84
C ARG A 91 -2.05 -9.06 4.99
N ASP A 92 -2.66 -9.80 5.90
CA ASP A 92 -2.42 -11.25 6.08
C ASP A 92 -2.78 -12.00 4.80
N ARG A 93 -3.92 -11.69 4.21
CA ARG A 93 -4.34 -12.29 2.95
C ARG A 93 -3.38 -11.98 1.79
N ALA A 94 -2.88 -10.76 1.72
CA ALA A 94 -1.85 -10.39 0.74
C ALA A 94 -0.56 -11.18 0.97
N ARG A 95 -0.17 -11.42 2.23
CA ARG A 95 1.01 -12.21 2.60
C ARG A 95 0.88 -13.67 2.19
N GLU A 96 -0.30 -14.27 2.34
CA GLU A 96 -0.57 -15.65 1.90
C GLU A 96 -0.46 -15.82 0.38
N LEU A 97 -0.88 -14.81 -0.40
CA LEU A 97 -0.95 -14.88 -1.86
C LEU A 97 0.38 -14.53 -2.53
N ALA A 98 1.17 -13.65 -1.93
CA ALA A 98 2.41 -13.15 -2.49
C ALA A 98 3.54 -14.18 -2.40
N PRO A 99 4.44 -14.29 -3.41
CA PRO A 99 5.66 -15.09 -3.30
C PRO A 99 6.56 -14.64 -2.15
N GLN A 100 6.65 -13.33 -1.94
CA GLN A 100 7.26 -12.64 -0.82
C GLN A 100 6.53 -11.32 -0.63
N LEU A 101 6.20 -10.97 0.61
CA LEU A 101 5.61 -9.68 0.94
C LEU A 101 6.53 -8.90 1.88
N ILE A 102 6.74 -7.63 1.58
CA ILE A 102 7.41 -6.65 2.42
C ILE A 102 6.36 -5.65 2.87
N GLU A 103 6.04 -5.65 4.15
CA GLU A 103 5.04 -4.76 4.73
C GLU A 103 5.69 -3.45 5.18
N VAL A 104 5.23 -2.33 4.61
CA VAL A 104 5.70 -0.98 4.95
C VAL A 104 4.58 -0.24 5.66
N TYR A 105 4.82 0.19 6.88
CA TYR A 105 3.89 0.99 7.67
C TYR A 105 4.28 2.47 7.65
N ILE A 106 3.42 3.31 7.06
CA ILE A 106 3.59 4.76 7.12
C ILE A 106 2.97 5.27 8.42
N GLN A 107 3.81 5.49 9.43
CA GLN A 107 3.42 5.86 10.78
C GLN A 107 3.30 7.39 10.94
N THR A 108 2.54 8.03 10.06
CA THR A 108 2.22 9.46 10.21
C THR A 108 1.15 9.64 11.28
N PRO A 109 1.34 10.54 12.27
CA PRO A 109 0.34 10.81 13.29
C PRO A 109 -1.01 11.23 12.70
N LEU A 110 -2.11 10.79 13.31
CA LEU A 110 -3.47 11.12 12.84
C LEU A 110 -3.69 12.64 12.68
N GLN A 111 -3.19 13.43 13.62
CA GLN A 111 -3.32 14.90 13.54
C GLN A 111 -2.67 15.48 12.27
N GLU A 112 -1.51 14.97 11.89
CA GLU A 112 -0.85 15.39 10.64
C GLU A 112 -1.64 14.94 9.42
N CYS A 113 -2.18 13.72 9.42
CA CYS A 113 -3.04 13.22 8.36
C CYS A 113 -4.28 14.13 8.19
N MET A 114 -4.90 14.52 9.30
CA MET A 114 -6.05 15.43 9.32
C MET A 114 -5.71 16.84 8.83
N GLN A 115 -4.53 17.37 9.15
CA GLN A 115 -4.06 18.68 8.68
C GLN A 115 -3.78 18.66 7.17
N ARG A 116 -3.18 17.59 6.67
CA ARG A 116 -2.91 17.43 5.23
C ARG A 116 -4.19 17.28 4.42
N ASP A 117 -5.10 16.44 4.88
CA ASP A 117 -6.42 16.12 4.29
C ASP A 117 -6.51 16.32 2.76
N SER A 118 -5.52 15.82 2.04
CA SER A 118 -5.28 16.11 0.63
C SER A 118 -6.47 15.80 -0.30
N LYS A 119 -7.41 14.98 0.17
CA LYS A 119 -8.62 14.56 -0.57
C LYS A 119 -9.92 15.03 0.11
N GLY A 120 -9.83 15.84 1.16
CA GLY A 120 -11.00 16.31 1.92
C GLY A 120 -11.77 15.20 2.65
N LEU A 121 -11.14 14.05 2.89
CA LEU A 121 -11.78 12.88 3.49
C LEU A 121 -12.15 13.14 4.96
N TYR A 122 -11.22 13.74 5.71
CA TYR A 122 -11.42 14.06 7.12
C TYR A 122 -12.44 15.19 7.31
N ALA A 123 -12.45 16.19 6.42
CA ALA A 123 -13.46 17.24 6.41
C ALA A 123 -14.86 16.66 6.17
N ARG A 124 -15.00 15.74 5.21
CA ARG A 124 -16.25 15.04 4.91
C ARG A 124 -16.69 14.10 6.03
N ALA A 125 -15.75 13.41 6.68
CA ALA A 125 -16.07 12.57 7.84
C ALA A 125 -16.67 13.41 8.98
N ARG A 126 -16.08 14.59 9.25
CA ARG A 126 -16.59 15.51 10.27
C ARG A 126 -17.98 16.09 9.94
N SER A 127 -18.29 16.30 8.68
CA SER A 127 -19.61 16.76 8.23
C SER A 127 -20.65 15.64 8.11
N GLY A 128 -20.29 14.39 8.40
CA GLY A 128 -21.19 13.23 8.29
C GLY A 128 -21.51 12.82 6.85
N THR A 129 -20.80 13.35 5.87
CA THR A 129 -21.04 13.09 4.43
C THR A 129 -20.05 12.08 3.82
N ALA A 130 -19.07 11.58 4.59
CA ALA A 130 -18.18 10.53 4.14
C ALA A 130 -18.62 9.16 4.67
N PRO A 131 -18.41 8.09 3.91
CA PRO A 131 -18.47 6.75 4.46
C PRO A 131 -17.46 6.60 5.60
N GLU A 132 -17.65 5.60 6.43
CA GLU A 132 -16.78 5.26 7.56
C GLU A 132 -15.30 5.36 7.19
N LEU A 133 -14.64 6.38 7.75
CA LEU A 133 -13.24 6.68 7.44
C LEU A 133 -12.33 5.98 8.46
N PRO A 134 -11.40 5.10 8.02
CA PRO A 134 -10.43 4.47 8.91
C PRO A 134 -9.61 5.51 9.70
N GLY A 135 -9.52 5.31 11.01
CA GLY A 135 -8.87 6.21 11.96
C GLY A 135 -9.79 7.28 12.57
N ILE A 136 -11.07 7.38 12.12
CA ILE A 136 -12.10 8.26 12.71
C ILE A 136 -13.35 7.45 13.11
N ALA A 137 -14.04 6.86 12.14
CA ALA A 137 -15.27 6.10 12.37
C ALA A 137 -15.02 4.59 12.43
N GLU A 138 -13.95 4.13 11.83
CA GLU A 138 -13.47 2.75 11.93
C GLU A 138 -12.05 2.72 12.51
N ASP A 139 -11.75 1.68 13.28
CA ASP A 139 -10.42 1.46 13.81
C ASP A 139 -9.43 1.17 12.67
N TYR A 140 -8.22 1.70 12.80
CA TYR A 140 -7.10 1.33 11.98
C TYR A 140 -6.21 0.36 12.78
N GLU A 141 -6.23 -0.90 12.38
CA GLU A 141 -5.40 -1.95 12.97
C GLU A 141 -3.96 -1.80 12.46
N ALA A 142 -3.14 -1.04 13.20
CA ALA A 142 -1.74 -0.84 12.83
C ALA A 142 -0.98 -2.18 12.77
N PRO A 143 -0.04 -2.36 11.82
CA PRO A 143 0.81 -3.54 11.80
C PRO A 143 1.57 -3.72 13.12
N LEU A 144 1.55 -4.93 13.67
CA LEU A 144 2.29 -5.24 14.90
C LEU A 144 3.79 -5.42 14.65
N ASN A 145 4.15 -6.01 13.51
CA ASN A 145 5.52 -6.31 13.14
C ASN A 145 5.75 -6.01 11.64
N PRO A 146 5.70 -4.75 11.22
CA PRO A 146 5.98 -4.39 9.84
C PRO A 146 7.47 -4.60 9.52
N ASP A 147 7.80 -4.96 8.29
CA ASP A 147 9.19 -5.12 7.87
C ASP A 147 9.91 -3.77 7.86
N ILE A 148 9.20 -2.70 7.50
CA ILE A 148 9.73 -1.33 7.45
C ILE A 148 8.71 -0.37 8.07
N VAL A 149 9.18 0.55 8.90
CA VAL A 149 8.41 1.70 9.39
C VAL A 149 8.93 2.97 8.74
N ALA A 150 8.05 3.76 8.15
CA ALA A 150 8.37 5.07 7.59
C ALA A 150 7.64 6.18 8.35
N SER A 151 8.32 7.28 8.61
CA SER A 151 7.77 8.45 9.30
C SER A 151 6.82 9.29 8.43
N GLY A 152 6.76 9.01 7.12
CA GLY A 152 5.92 9.69 6.14
C GLY A 152 6.29 9.32 4.71
N GLY A 153 5.64 10.00 3.75
CA GLY A 153 5.80 9.71 2.32
C GLY A 153 7.17 10.08 1.73
N PHE A 154 7.98 10.85 2.46
CA PHE A 154 9.29 11.35 2.02
C PHE A 154 10.45 10.79 2.85
N ASP A 155 10.26 9.67 3.51
CA ASP A 155 11.29 8.99 4.31
C ASP A 155 12.22 8.17 3.40
N ASP A 156 13.32 8.80 2.97
CA ASP A 156 14.32 8.16 2.10
C ASP A 156 15.03 6.99 2.78
N ARG A 157 15.21 7.05 4.12
CA ARG A 157 15.81 5.95 4.87
C ARG A 157 14.94 4.69 4.83
N ALA A 158 13.63 4.86 4.95
CA ALA A 158 12.70 3.74 4.83
C ALA A 158 12.68 3.18 3.39
N VAL A 159 12.79 4.04 2.37
CA VAL A 159 12.93 3.60 0.96
C VAL A 159 14.18 2.73 0.79
N GLU A 160 15.34 3.17 1.30
CA GLU A 160 16.58 2.37 1.26
C GLU A 160 16.42 1.04 2.02
N GLY A 161 15.71 1.05 3.15
CA GLY A 161 15.37 -0.17 3.89
C GLY A 161 14.61 -1.18 3.04
N VAL A 162 13.60 -0.72 2.29
CA VAL A 162 12.86 -1.59 1.36
C VAL A 162 13.79 -2.15 0.28
N LEU A 163 14.63 -1.29 -0.32
CA LEU A 163 15.56 -1.74 -1.37
C LEU A 163 16.55 -2.80 -0.88
N ALA A 164 16.99 -2.70 0.37
CA ALA A 164 17.92 -3.64 0.98
C ALA A 164 17.35 -5.05 1.20
N VAL A 165 16.02 -5.15 1.44
CA VAL A 165 15.34 -6.43 1.71
C VAL A 165 14.67 -7.03 0.46
N LEU A 166 14.64 -6.30 -0.65
CA LEU A 166 14.13 -6.83 -1.92
C LEU A 166 14.99 -7.98 -2.44
N PRO A 167 14.36 -9.00 -3.05
CA PRO A 167 15.09 -10.09 -3.67
C PRO A 167 16.12 -9.58 -4.67
N SER A 168 17.37 -10.06 -4.55
CA SER A 168 18.36 -9.80 -5.56
C SER A 168 17.93 -10.48 -6.86
N ASN A 169 17.99 -9.75 -7.97
CA ASN A 169 17.97 -10.39 -9.27
C ASN A 169 19.25 -11.23 -9.31
N GLY A 170 19.15 -12.55 -9.05
CA GLY A 170 20.30 -13.42 -9.20
C GLY A 170 20.86 -13.18 -10.59
N GLN A 171 22.11 -12.74 -10.67
CA GLN A 171 22.87 -12.80 -11.89
C GLN A 171 22.74 -14.25 -12.38
N ALA A 172 22.17 -14.40 -13.58
CA ALA A 172 22.34 -15.66 -14.29
C ALA A 172 23.84 -15.84 -14.49
N ALA A 173 24.38 -16.84 -13.82
CA ALA A 173 25.73 -17.35 -14.15
C ALA A 173 25.66 -18.03 -15.52
#